data_d0408087ed163495d9d016b33f0efc66
#
_entry.id   d0408087ed163495d9d016b33f0efc66
#
_cell.length_a   1.000
_cell.length_b   1.000
_cell.length_c   1.000
_cell.angle_alpha   90.00
_cell.angle_beta   90.00
_cell.angle_gamma   90.00
#
_symmetry.space_group_name_H-M   'P 1'
#
loop_
_entity.id
_entity.type
_entity.pdbx_description
1 polymer ?
#
loop_
_entity_poly.entity_id
_entity_poly.type
_entity_poly.pdbx_seq_one_letter_code
_entity_poly.pdbx_strand_id
1 'polypeptide(L)' 'MQKIELRKLGRGGLFRLAGNEDAPVWVRDEYDRSERKYLCYKWDDVNHWAYMRSARGVYAV' A
#
# COMPACT_ATOMS: atom_id res chain seq x y z
N MET A 1 -8.30 13.55 1.55
CA MET A 1 -7.61 12.30 1.93
C MET A 1 -6.45 12.60 2.84
N GLN A 2 -6.30 11.83 3.89
CA GLN A 2 -5.19 12.00 4.82
C GLN A 2 -4.02 11.11 4.41
N LYS A 3 -2.82 11.71 4.38
CA LYS A 3 -1.60 10.99 4.11
C LYS A 3 -1.08 10.36 5.40
N ILE A 4 -0.80 9.06 5.35
CA ILE A 4 -0.25 8.33 6.49
C ILE A 4 0.90 7.45 6.02
N GLU A 5 1.71 6.97 6.98
CA GLU A 5 2.73 6.00 6.65
C GLU A 5 2.10 4.63 6.41
N LEU A 6 2.62 3.89 5.44
CA LEU A 6 2.09 2.56 5.08
C LEU A 6 2.02 1.62 6.28
N ARG A 7 3.00 1.67 7.18
CA ARG A 7 3.02 0.83 8.38
C ARG A 7 1.84 1.06 9.32
N LYS A 8 1.13 2.18 9.17
CA LYS A 8 -0.04 2.48 9.99
C LYS A 8 -1.29 1.75 9.53
N LEU A 9 -1.27 1.20 8.32
CA LEU A 9 -2.35 0.35 7.83
C LEU A 9 -2.17 -1.08 8.33
N GLY A 10 -3.27 -1.71 8.68
CA GLY A 10 -3.27 -3.12 8.99
C GLY A 10 -3.18 -3.97 7.71
N ARG A 11 -2.92 -5.26 7.89
CA ARG A 11 -2.90 -6.20 6.77
C ARG A 11 -4.27 -6.20 6.07
N GLY A 12 -4.26 -6.14 4.76
CA GLY A 12 -5.47 -6.03 3.96
C GLY A 12 -5.98 -4.60 3.81
N GLY A 13 -5.30 -3.62 4.40
CA GLY A 13 -5.69 -2.23 4.29
C GLY A 13 -5.57 -1.70 2.88
N LEU A 14 -6.52 -0.88 2.47
CA LEU A 14 -6.57 -0.31 1.13
C LEU A 14 -6.01 1.10 1.13
N PHE A 15 -5.24 1.41 0.10
CA PHE A 15 -4.62 2.74 0.01
C PHE A 15 -4.37 3.15 -1.44
N ARG A 16 -4.07 4.42 -1.63
CA ARG A 16 -3.64 4.98 -2.91
C ARG A 16 -2.29 5.64 -2.75
N LEU A 17 -1.52 5.69 -3.82
CA LEU A 17 -0.20 6.33 -3.82
C LEU A 17 -0.29 7.82 -4.10
N ALA A 18 -1.41 8.30 -4.61
CA ALA A 18 -1.68 9.71 -4.85
C ALA A 18 -2.98 10.11 -4.16
N GLY A 19 -3.07 11.38 -3.78
CA GLY A 19 -4.20 11.89 -3.01
C GLY A 19 -5.41 12.28 -3.86
N ASN A 20 -5.76 11.50 -4.87
CA ASN A 20 -6.92 11.75 -5.70
C ASN A 20 -7.72 10.46 -5.90
N GLU A 21 -9.00 10.61 -6.19
CA GLU A 21 -9.91 9.48 -6.31
C GLU A 21 -9.67 8.62 -7.55
N ASP A 22 -8.96 9.16 -8.54
CA ASP A 22 -8.67 8.44 -9.78
C ASP A 22 -7.46 7.54 -9.65
N ALA A 23 -6.66 7.71 -8.60
CA ALA A 23 -5.46 6.89 -8.40
C ALA A 23 -5.87 5.44 -8.13
N PRO A 24 -5.11 4.47 -8.65
CA PRO A 24 -5.39 3.06 -8.40
C PRO A 24 -5.37 2.74 -6.91
N VAL A 25 -6.23 1.81 -6.52
CA VAL A 25 -6.27 1.30 -5.14
C VAL A 25 -5.33 0.12 -5.02
N TRP A 26 -4.54 0.14 -3.95
CA TRP A 26 -3.60 -0.93 -3.61
C TRP A 26 -4.02 -1.60 -2.31
N VAL A 27 -3.56 -2.83 -2.13
CA VAL A 27 -3.80 -3.61 -0.91
C VAL A 27 -2.47 -3.85 -0.23
N ARG A 28 -2.38 -3.53 1.05
CA ARG A 28 -1.20 -3.83 1.85
C ARG A 28 -1.27 -5.29 2.30
N ASP A 29 -0.28 -6.09 1.90
CA ASP A 29 -0.19 -7.50 2.27
C ASP A 29 0.92 -7.70 3.30
N GLU A 30 1.63 -8.81 3.26
CA GLU A 30 2.60 -9.19 4.28
C GLU A 30 3.85 -8.33 4.27
N TYR A 31 4.46 -8.19 5.45
CA TYR A 31 5.77 -7.60 5.57
C TYR A 31 6.83 -8.65 5.26
N ASP A 32 7.68 -8.38 4.28
CA ASP A 32 8.79 -9.27 3.91
C ASP A 32 10.04 -8.84 4.67
N ARG A 33 10.46 -9.68 5.61
CA ARG A 33 11.60 -9.36 6.47
C ARG A 33 12.93 -9.30 5.72
N SER A 34 13.09 -10.11 4.68
CA SER A 34 14.33 -10.09 3.90
C SER A 34 14.44 -8.84 3.05
N GLU A 35 13.33 -8.34 2.52
CA GLU A 35 13.28 -7.11 1.75
C GLU A 35 13.12 -5.88 2.63
N ARG A 36 12.67 -6.06 3.87
CA ARG A 36 12.33 -4.99 4.81
C ARG A 36 11.29 -4.03 4.23
N LYS A 37 10.32 -4.59 3.53
CA LYS A 37 9.26 -3.84 2.85
C LYS A 37 7.97 -4.62 2.92
N TYR A 38 6.86 -3.92 2.71
CA TYR A 38 5.57 -4.56 2.59
C TYR A 38 5.34 -4.99 1.15
N LEU A 39 4.84 -6.20 0.97
CA LEU A 39 4.33 -6.63 -0.31
C LEU A 39 2.96 -6.01 -0.50
N CYS A 40 2.75 -5.33 -1.61
CA CYS A 40 1.48 -4.69 -1.93
C CYS A 40 1.08 -5.08 -3.34
N TYR A 41 -0.21 -5.15 -3.59
CA TYR A 41 -0.70 -5.46 -4.94
C TYR A 41 -1.90 -4.59 -5.26
N LYS A 42 -2.17 -4.41 -6.55
CA LYS A 42 -3.32 -3.62 -6.98
C LYS A 42 -4.61 -4.35 -6.66
N TRP A 43 -5.60 -3.62 -6.18
CA TRP A 43 -6.89 -4.17 -5.81
C TRP A 43 -7.55 -4.95 -6.94
N ASP A 44 -7.46 -4.44 -8.17
CA ASP A 44 -8.10 -5.03 -9.34
C ASP A 44 -7.18 -5.93 -10.16
N ASP A 45 -5.93 -6.12 -9.74
CA ASP A 45 -4.95 -6.94 -10.45
C ASP A 45 -3.91 -7.48 -9.49
N VAL A 46 -4.17 -8.64 -8.91
CA VAL A 46 -3.29 -9.26 -7.91
C VAL A 46 -1.92 -9.65 -8.48
N ASN A 47 -1.80 -9.74 -9.79
CA ASN A 47 -0.51 -10.03 -10.43
C ASN A 47 0.36 -8.79 -10.57
N HIS A 48 -0.20 -7.61 -10.34
CA HIS A 48 0.52 -6.35 -10.37
C HIS A 48 0.90 -5.97 -8.94
N TRP A 49 2.08 -6.36 -8.51
CA TRP A 49 2.53 -6.16 -7.14
C TRP A 49 3.87 -5.45 -7.08
N ALA A 50 4.19 -4.89 -5.94
CA ALA A 50 5.45 -4.22 -5.69
C ALA A 50 5.76 -4.22 -4.20
N TYR A 51 7.04 -4.14 -3.86
CA TYR A 51 7.46 -3.91 -2.48
C TYR A 51 7.46 -2.41 -2.20
N MET A 52 6.95 -2.04 -1.02
CA MET A 52 6.89 -0.65 -0.60
C MET A 52 7.43 -0.49 0.82
N ARG A 53 8.17 0.58 1.04
CA ARG A 53 8.77 0.86 2.36
C ARG A 53 7.68 1.13 3.39
N SER A 54 7.95 0.71 4.63
CA SER A 54 7.01 0.90 5.74
C SER A 54 6.72 2.37 6.04
N ALA A 55 7.70 3.25 5.81
CA ALA A 55 7.54 4.68 6.06
C ALA A 55 6.98 5.46 4.86
N ARG A 56 6.66 4.77 3.76
CA ARG A 56 6.13 5.45 2.59
C ARG A 56 4.80 6.13 2.89
N GLY A 57 4.68 7.41 2.50
CA GLY A 57 3.42 8.13 2.64
C GLY A 57 2.40 7.64 1.64
N VAL A 58 1.23 7.24 2.13
CA VAL A 58 0.13 6.74 1.30
C VAL A 58 -1.17 7.37 1.78
N TYR A 59 -2.22 7.22 0.99
CA TYR A 59 -3.54 7.77 1.30
C TYR A 59 -4.50 6.62 1.55
N ALA A 60 -4.96 6.49 2.79
CA ALA A 60 -5.90 5.42 3.17
C ALA A 60 -7.25 5.62 2.46
N VAL A 61 -7.81 4.52 2.02
CA VAL A 61 -9.13 4.53 1.37
C VAL A 61 -10.24 4.39 2.40
#